data_9a870e192ec9d97399672f62af95ac63
#
_entry.id   9a870e192ec9d97399672f62af95ac63
#
_cell.length_a   1.000
_cell.length_b   1.000
_cell.length_c   1.000
_cell.angle_alpha   90.00
_cell.angle_beta   90.00
_cell.angle_gamma   90.00
#
_symmetry.space_group_name_H-M   'P 1'
#
loop_
_entity.id
_entity.type
_entity.pdbx_description
1 polymer ?
#
loop_
_entity_poly.entity_id
_entity_poly.type
_entity_poly.pdbx_seq_one_letter_code
_entity_poly.pdbx_strand_id
1 'polypeptide(L)'
;KREIRIQILADLELPEFGTLLDIGSGSGSIGLEAIRLRPKIELICIDKRLGSSGLITENAKNLGVKPLKIIEGDINQNLNKGLTKLLLHSKRVIIGGCDLDTKILVIKFLSTILKTGDIFVLPLITYETIEKIDLTFKKLNYETNISLIQTYKGLSIAEGTRFEPNNPIFIFKAKKIYD
;
A
#
# COMPACT_ATOMS: atom_id res chain seq x y z
N LYS A 1 5.54 6.32 -9.16
CA LYS A 1 6.00 7.73 -9.22
C LYS A 1 6.47 8.14 -7.82
N ARG A 2 7.51 8.97 -7.73
CA ARG A 2 8.15 9.37 -6.47
C ARG A 2 7.15 10.08 -5.53
N GLU A 3 6.41 11.03 -6.07
CA GLU A 3 5.46 11.88 -5.33
C GLU A 3 4.35 11.05 -4.69
N ILE A 4 3.83 10.08 -5.43
CA ILE A 4 2.82 9.13 -4.95
C ILE A 4 3.37 8.28 -3.79
N ARG A 5 4.61 7.81 -3.91
CA ARG A 5 5.27 7.01 -2.87
C ARG A 5 5.48 7.83 -1.59
N ILE A 6 5.91 9.09 -1.73
CA ILE A 6 6.08 10.00 -0.59
C ILE A 6 4.76 10.20 0.15
N GLN A 7 3.67 10.44 -0.58
CA GLN A 7 2.35 10.63 0.02
C GLN A 7 1.87 9.35 0.72
N ILE A 8 2.00 8.19 0.09
CA ILE A 8 1.61 6.91 0.72
C ILE A 8 2.40 6.68 2.02
N LEU A 9 3.70 6.95 2.00
CA LEU A 9 4.54 6.81 3.20
C LEU A 9 4.13 7.77 4.33
N ALA A 10 3.73 9.00 3.98
CA ALA A 10 3.20 9.97 4.94
C ALA A 10 1.86 9.51 5.53
N ASP A 11 0.92 9.04 4.68
CA ASP A 11 -0.40 8.61 5.10
C ASP A 11 -0.40 7.31 5.92
N LEU A 12 0.64 6.48 5.77
CA LEU A 12 0.82 5.28 6.59
C LEU A 12 1.09 5.58 8.07
N GLU A 13 1.48 6.80 8.43
CA GLU A 13 1.85 7.14 9.82
C GLU A 13 2.72 6.02 10.44
N LEU A 14 3.84 5.69 9.78
CA LEU A 14 4.66 4.53 10.11
C LEU A 14 5.06 4.52 11.60
N PRO A 15 4.66 3.49 12.38
CA PRO A 15 5.00 3.36 13.78
C PRO A 15 6.50 3.08 13.95
N GLU A 16 6.99 3.09 15.17
CA GLU A 16 8.38 2.70 15.45
C GLU A 16 8.62 1.21 15.15
N PHE A 17 7.63 0.36 15.47
CA PHE A 17 7.63 -1.08 15.23
C PHE A 17 6.22 -1.56 14.86
N GLY A 18 6.11 -2.70 14.23
CA GLY A 18 4.85 -3.30 13.80
C GLY A 18 4.99 -4.04 12.47
N THR A 19 3.88 -4.33 11.83
CA THR A 19 3.85 -5.04 10.56
C THR A 19 3.29 -4.15 9.45
N LEU A 20 3.99 -4.07 8.32
CA LEU A 20 3.49 -3.50 7.06
C LEU A 20 3.19 -4.62 6.08
N LEU A 21 1.94 -4.70 5.64
CA LEU A 21 1.49 -5.59 4.58
C LEU A 21 1.33 -4.79 3.29
N ASP A 22 2.12 -5.12 2.27
CA ASP A 22 2.11 -4.48 0.95
C ASP A 22 1.53 -5.47 -0.08
N ILE A 23 0.25 -5.29 -0.43
CA ILE A 23 -0.53 -6.14 -1.35
C ILE A 23 -0.54 -5.50 -2.73
N GLY A 24 -0.19 -6.28 -3.76
CA GLY A 24 0.09 -5.76 -5.09
C GLY A 24 1.36 -4.91 -5.09
N SER A 25 2.36 -5.37 -4.36
CA SER A 25 3.60 -4.65 -4.04
C SER A 25 4.45 -4.29 -5.26
N GLY A 26 4.25 -4.97 -6.38
CA GLY A 26 4.97 -4.71 -7.60
C GLY A 26 6.47 -4.95 -7.49
N SER A 27 7.23 -3.88 -7.54
CA SER A 27 8.68 -3.88 -7.30
C SER A 27 9.04 -3.78 -5.81
N GLY A 28 8.05 -3.72 -4.92
CA GLY A 28 8.23 -3.54 -3.49
C GLY A 28 8.64 -2.13 -3.07
N SER A 29 8.63 -1.15 -3.99
CA SER A 29 9.27 0.15 -3.78
C SER A 29 8.73 0.95 -2.60
N ILE A 30 7.44 0.80 -2.24
CA ILE A 30 6.83 1.51 -1.11
C ILE A 30 7.20 0.80 0.20
N GLY A 31 6.94 -0.51 0.27
CA GLY A 31 7.22 -1.31 1.45
C GLY A 31 8.72 -1.32 1.83
N LEU A 32 9.60 -1.47 0.84
CA LEU A 32 11.05 -1.44 1.06
C LEU A 32 11.55 -0.08 1.58
N GLU A 33 11.01 1.02 1.05
CA GLU A 33 11.35 2.35 1.55
C GLU A 33 10.80 2.58 2.96
N ALA A 34 9.61 2.03 3.27
CA ALA A 34 9.05 2.09 4.63
C ALA A 34 9.96 1.44 5.67
N ILE A 35 10.47 0.23 5.41
CA ILE A 35 11.38 -0.46 6.34
C ILE A 35 12.78 0.13 6.36
N ARG A 36 13.18 0.84 5.31
CA ARG A 36 14.41 1.64 5.33
C ARG A 36 14.28 2.84 6.27
N LEU A 37 13.10 3.49 6.28
CA LEU A 37 12.81 4.62 7.17
C LEU A 37 12.55 4.17 8.62
N ARG A 38 12.00 2.99 8.81
CA ARG A 38 11.63 2.40 10.11
C ARG A 38 12.12 0.95 10.18
N PRO A 39 13.39 0.70 10.54
CA PRO A 39 14.02 -0.62 10.48
C PRO A 39 13.40 -1.68 11.41
N LYS A 40 12.59 -1.27 12.40
CA LYS A 40 11.90 -2.20 13.30
C LYS A 40 10.51 -2.63 12.77
N ILE A 41 10.10 -2.17 11.60
CA ILE A 41 8.88 -2.64 10.93
C ILE A 41 9.18 -3.92 10.17
N GLU A 42 8.32 -4.90 10.33
CA GLU A 42 8.34 -6.16 9.59
C GLU A 42 7.51 -6.01 8.30
N LEU A 43 8.14 -6.12 7.14
CA LEU A 43 7.49 -6.00 5.84
C LEU A 43 7.11 -7.37 5.29
N ILE A 44 5.84 -7.50 4.88
CA ILE A 44 5.32 -8.63 4.10
C ILE A 44 4.87 -8.08 2.74
N CYS A 45 5.51 -8.55 1.66
CA CYS A 45 5.11 -8.22 0.28
C CYS A 45 4.31 -9.37 -0.33
N ILE A 46 3.22 -9.05 -1.02
CA ILE A 46 2.42 -10.02 -1.78
C ILE A 46 2.15 -9.45 -3.16
N ASP A 47 2.53 -10.17 -4.22
CA ASP A 47 2.21 -9.81 -5.60
C ASP A 47 1.97 -11.06 -6.44
N LYS A 48 0.92 -11.05 -7.29
CA LYS A 48 0.56 -12.21 -8.11
C LYS A 48 1.39 -12.35 -9.39
N ARG A 49 2.18 -11.33 -9.74
CA ARG A 49 2.94 -11.35 -11.00
C ARG A 49 4.14 -12.27 -10.87
N LEU A 50 4.30 -13.13 -11.88
CA LEU A 50 5.47 -13.99 -11.99
C LEU A 50 6.75 -13.15 -12.03
N GLY A 51 7.76 -13.54 -11.25
CA GLY A 51 9.05 -12.86 -11.13
C GLY A 51 9.03 -11.68 -10.14
N SER A 52 7.90 -11.35 -9.52
CA SER A 52 7.83 -10.27 -8.52
C SER A 52 8.72 -10.52 -7.31
N SER A 53 8.81 -11.76 -6.85
CA SER A 53 9.67 -12.13 -5.72
C SER A 53 11.15 -11.88 -5.98
N GLY A 54 11.62 -12.21 -7.18
CA GLY A 54 13.00 -11.93 -7.61
C GLY A 54 13.29 -10.43 -7.67
N LEU A 55 12.37 -9.66 -8.28
CA LEU A 55 12.49 -8.21 -8.40
C LEU A 55 12.51 -7.52 -7.03
N ILE A 56 11.61 -7.92 -6.12
CA ILE A 56 11.57 -7.36 -4.75
C ILE A 56 12.86 -7.70 -4.00
N THR A 57 13.36 -8.93 -4.13
CA THR A 57 14.58 -9.37 -3.48
C THR A 57 15.80 -8.57 -3.96
N GLU A 58 15.91 -8.34 -5.26
CA GLU A 58 16.97 -7.51 -5.85
C GLU A 58 16.90 -6.06 -5.35
N ASN A 59 15.71 -5.46 -5.37
CA ASN A 59 15.50 -4.10 -4.87
C ASN A 59 15.79 -3.99 -3.36
N ALA A 60 15.43 -4.99 -2.58
CA ALA A 60 15.74 -5.05 -1.15
C ALA A 60 17.24 -5.06 -0.90
N LYS A 61 17.99 -5.85 -1.67
CA LYS A 61 19.46 -5.89 -1.62
C LYS A 61 20.06 -4.52 -1.98
N ASN A 62 19.57 -3.88 -3.04
CA ASN A 62 20.06 -2.57 -3.48
C ASN A 62 19.79 -1.47 -2.45
N LEU A 63 18.70 -1.58 -1.68
CA LEU A 63 18.35 -0.65 -0.60
C LEU A 63 18.97 -1.00 0.75
N GLY A 64 19.65 -2.16 0.88
CA GLY A 64 20.24 -2.63 2.14
C GLY A 64 19.19 -2.99 3.20
N VAL A 65 18.01 -3.46 2.80
CA VAL A 65 16.91 -3.84 3.70
C VAL A 65 16.46 -5.28 3.47
N LYS A 66 15.75 -5.85 4.45
CA LYS A 66 15.29 -7.25 4.37
C LYS A 66 13.82 -7.34 4.76
N PRO A 67 12.91 -7.64 3.82
CA PRO A 67 11.53 -7.99 4.13
C PRO A 67 11.45 -9.24 5.04
N LEU A 68 10.45 -9.30 5.92
CA LEU A 68 10.14 -10.49 6.70
C LEU A 68 9.71 -11.63 5.78
N LYS A 69 8.86 -11.33 4.79
CA LYS A 69 8.34 -12.31 3.85
C LYS A 69 8.01 -11.70 2.50
N ILE A 70 8.27 -12.43 1.43
CA ILE A 70 7.83 -12.12 0.07
C ILE A 70 7.01 -13.31 -0.42
N ILE A 71 5.79 -13.05 -0.88
CA ILE A 71 4.86 -14.06 -1.38
C ILE A 71 4.55 -13.72 -2.84
N GLU A 72 4.99 -14.57 -3.75
CA GLU A 72 4.56 -14.52 -5.14
C GLU A 72 3.31 -15.38 -5.30
N GLY A 73 2.16 -14.75 -5.47
CA GLY A 73 0.88 -15.44 -5.56
C GLY A 73 -0.32 -14.54 -5.35
N ASP A 74 -1.51 -15.10 -5.61
CA ASP A 74 -2.76 -14.40 -5.44
C ASP A 74 -3.07 -14.21 -3.95
N ILE A 75 -3.41 -12.98 -3.56
CA ILE A 75 -3.80 -12.65 -2.19
C ILE A 75 -5.00 -13.46 -1.71
N ASN A 76 -5.98 -13.75 -2.59
CA ASN A 76 -7.17 -14.52 -2.23
C ASN A 76 -6.83 -15.92 -1.73
N GLN A 77 -5.78 -16.54 -2.26
CA GLN A 77 -5.29 -17.86 -1.82
C GLN A 77 -4.44 -17.78 -0.55
N ASN A 78 -3.95 -16.59 -0.22
CA ASN A 78 -3.05 -16.35 0.89
C ASN A 78 -3.72 -15.72 2.12
N LEU A 79 -5.00 -15.33 2.03
CA LEU A 79 -5.81 -14.87 3.17
C LEU A 79 -6.16 -16.06 4.07
N ASN A 80 -5.24 -16.45 4.92
CA ASN A 80 -5.37 -17.63 5.80
C ASN A 80 -4.76 -17.38 7.18
N LYS A 81 -4.92 -18.35 8.07
CA LYS A 81 -4.39 -18.31 9.45
C LYS A 81 -2.86 -18.11 9.49
N GLY A 82 -2.13 -18.55 8.48
CA GLY A 82 -0.68 -18.39 8.39
C GLY A 82 -0.30 -16.91 8.21
N LEU A 83 -0.97 -16.20 7.31
CA LEU A 83 -0.78 -14.76 7.15
C LEU A 83 -1.21 -14.00 8.41
N THR A 84 -2.37 -14.36 8.99
CA THR A 84 -2.88 -13.74 10.22
C THR A 84 -1.88 -13.79 11.36
N LYS A 85 -1.18 -14.91 11.53
CA LYS A 85 -0.15 -15.07 12.57
C LYS A 85 1.06 -14.16 12.40
N LEU A 86 1.34 -13.71 11.18
CA LEU A 86 2.44 -12.79 10.88
C LEU A 86 2.04 -11.33 11.13
N LEU A 87 0.73 -11.02 11.18
CA LEU A 87 0.23 -9.67 11.38
C LEU A 87 0.11 -9.37 12.89
N LEU A 88 1.25 -9.22 13.54
CA LEU A 88 1.35 -8.88 14.97
C LEU A 88 1.53 -7.37 15.16
N HIS A 89 1.17 -6.87 16.34
CA HIS A 89 1.33 -5.46 16.73
C HIS A 89 0.56 -4.47 15.85
N SER A 90 0.98 -3.19 15.86
CA SER A 90 0.39 -2.13 15.03
C SER A 90 0.55 -2.45 13.56
N LYS A 91 -0.54 -2.38 12.82
CA LYS A 91 -0.58 -2.82 11.43
C LYS A 91 -0.77 -1.66 10.49
N ARG A 92 -0.05 -1.73 9.39
CA ARG A 92 -0.19 -0.85 8.24
C ARG A 92 -0.40 -1.68 7.00
N VAL A 93 -1.37 -1.32 6.18
CA VAL A 93 -1.73 -2.11 4.99
C VAL A 93 -1.74 -1.19 3.78
N ILE A 94 -1.01 -1.58 2.75
CA ILE A 94 -1.10 -1.00 1.42
C ILE A 94 -1.86 -1.99 0.53
N ILE A 95 -2.85 -1.50 -0.23
CA ILE A 95 -3.51 -2.30 -1.25
C ILE A 95 -3.34 -1.59 -2.59
N GLY A 96 -2.39 -2.09 -3.38
CA GLY A 96 -2.04 -1.56 -4.69
C GLY A 96 -2.85 -2.17 -5.84
N GLY A 97 -2.16 -2.74 -6.80
CA GLY A 97 -2.68 -3.22 -8.08
C GLY A 97 -3.50 -4.50 -8.01
N CYS A 98 -4.73 -4.46 -7.51
CA CYS A 98 -5.72 -5.52 -7.67
C CYS A 98 -7.09 -4.94 -8.06
N ASP A 99 -7.98 -5.81 -8.54
CA ASP A 99 -9.35 -5.43 -8.89
C ASP A 99 -10.18 -5.03 -7.66
N LEU A 100 -11.36 -4.45 -7.90
CA LEU A 100 -12.19 -3.91 -6.84
C LEU A 100 -12.74 -5.00 -5.90
N ASP A 101 -13.16 -6.14 -6.44
CA ASP A 101 -13.73 -7.21 -5.64
C ASP A 101 -12.68 -7.81 -4.71
N THR A 102 -11.47 -8.02 -5.21
CA THR A 102 -10.31 -8.42 -4.41
C THR A 102 -10.01 -7.39 -3.32
N LYS A 103 -10.02 -6.08 -3.63
CA LYS A 103 -9.82 -5.03 -2.62
C LYS A 103 -10.86 -5.12 -1.50
N ILE A 104 -12.14 -5.23 -1.85
CA ILE A 104 -13.23 -5.30 -0.88
C ILE A 104 -13.10 -6.56 0.00
N LEU A 105 -12.79 -7.71 -0.60
CA LEU A 105 -12.59 -8.96 0.14
C LEU A 105 -11.42 -8.84 1.13
N VAL A 106 -10.29 -8.31 0.70
CA VAL A 106 -9.11 -8.08 1.53
C VAL A 106 -9.41 -7.12 2.68
N ILE A 107 -10.08 -5.99 2.39
CA ILE A 107 -10.48 -5.00 3.40
C ILE A 107 -11.35 -5.67 4.47
N LYS A 108 -12.39 -6.39 4.06
CA LYS A 108 -13.31 -7.08 4.99
C LYS A 108 -12.57 -8.11 5.85
N PHE A 109 -11.73 -8.95 5.23
CA PHE A 109 -10.96 -9.95 5.96
C PHE A 109 -9.99 -9.32 6.96
N LEU A 110 -9.16 -8.37 6.51
CA LEU A 110 -8.18 -7.75 7.39
C LEU A 110 -8.82 -6.91 8.49
N SER A 111 -9.99 -6.31 8.24
CA SER A 111 -10.72 -5.55 9.28
C SER A 111 -11.15 -6.39 10.47
N THR A 112 -11.23 -7.73 10.33
CA THR A 112 -11.46 -8.65 11.47
C THR A 112 -10.24 -8.81 12.37
N ILE A 113 -9.06 -8.38 11.90
CA ILE A 113 -7.77 -8.57 12.57
C ILE A 113 -7.19 -7.22 13.01
N LEU A 114 -7.42 -6.19 12.22
CA LEU A 114 -6.94 -4.84 12.49
C LEU A 114 -7.68 -4.25 13.69
N LYS A 115 -6.95 -3.44 14.47
CA LYS A 115 -7.44 -2.80 15.69
C LYS A 115 -7.47 -1.29 15.56
N THR A 116 -8.08 -0.63 16.51
CA THR A 116 -8.10 0.82 16.64
C THR A 116 -6.70 1.42 16.43
N GLY A 117 -6.59 2.38 15.53
CA GLY A 117 -5.33 3.02 15.13
C GLY A 117 -4.57 2.36 13.97
N ASP A 118 -4.98 1.16 13.53
CA ASP A 118 -4.41 0.53 12.32
C ASP A 118 -4.89 1.25 11.06
N ILE A 119 -4.06 1.26 10.01
CA ILE A 119 -4.28 2.09 8.83
C ILE A 119 -4.17 1.27 7.54
N PHE A 120 -5.13 1.52 6.63
CA PHE A 120 -5.02 1.18 5.21
C PHE A 120 -4.66 2.41 4.39
N VAL A 121 -3.84 2.22 3.35
CA VAL A 121 -3.59 3.22 2.30
C VAL A 121 -3.72 2.57 0.93
N LEU A 122 -4.56 3.14 0.08
CA LEU A 122 -4.86 2.62 -1.24
C LEU A 122 -4.63 3.70 -2.32
N PRO A 123 -3.68 3.51 -3.24
CA PRO A 123 -3.64 4.31 -4.47
C PRO A 123 -4.76 3.85 -5.41
N LEU A 124 -5.63 4.77 -5.80
CA LEU A 124 -6.80 4.52 -6.66
C LEU A 124 -6.77 5.44 -7.89
N ILE A 125 -7.34 4.96 -8.98
CA ILE A 125 -7.30 5.68 -10.27
C ILE A 125 -8.71 6.16 -10.67
N THR A 126 -9.76 5.42 -10.33
CA THR A 126 -11.12 5.69 -10.78
C THR A 126 -12.03 6.12 -9.63
N TYR A 127 -12.92 7.05 -9.92
CA TYR A 127 -13.88 7.59 -8.96
C TYR A 127 -14.86 6.51 -8.44
N GLU A 128 -15.35 5.65 -9.33
CA GLU A 128 -16.29 4.57 -8.99
C GLU A 128 -15.71 3.57 -7.98
N THR A 129 -14.41 3.37 -8.05
CA THR A 129 -13.70 2.54 -7.08
C THR A 129 -13.66 3.20 -5.70
N ILE A 130 -13.48 4.53 -5.66
CA ILE A 130 -13.41 5.30 -4.41
C ILE A 130 -14.71 5.20 -3.64
N GLU A 131 -15.85 5.43 -4.28
CA GLU A 131 -17.16 5.41 -3.62
C GLU A 131 -17.43 4.06 -2.94
N LYS A 132 -17.21 2.96 -3.67
CA LYS A 132 -17.43 1.60 -3.14
C LYS A 132 -16.49 1.26 -1.98
N ILE A 133 -15.24 1.68 -2.07
CA ILE A 133 -14.24 1.49 -1.00
C ILE A 133 -14.59 2.34 0.23
N ASP A 134 -14.97 3.60 0.05
CA ASP A 134 -15.36 4.50 1.15
C ASP A 134 -16.57 3.96 1.91
N LEU A 135 -17.62 3.55 1.19
CA LEU A 135 -18.78 2.91 1.78
C LEU A 135 -18.43 1.61 2.54
N THR A 136 -17.45 0.85 2.03
CA THR A 136 -17.01 -0.38 2.70
C THR A 136 -16.30 -0.05 4.00
N PHE A 137 -15.38 0.91 4.01
CA PHE A 137 -14.66 1.29 5.22
C PHE A 137 -15.55 1.94 6.28
N LYS A 138 -16.49 2.80 5.88
CA LYS A 138 -17.45 3.43 6.80
C LYS A 138 -18.31 2.38 7.53
N LYS A 139 -18.74 1.32 6.82
CA LYS A 139 -19.47 0.19 7.43
C LYS A 139 -18.62 -0.64 8.41
N LEU A 140 -17.32 -0.52 8.37
CA LEU A 140 -16.35 -1.26 9.19
C LEU A 140 -15.70 -0.39 10.27
N ASN A 141 -16.28 0.78 10.58
CA ASN A 141 -15.83 1.72 11.60
C ASN A 141 -14.42 2.30 11.33
N TYR A 142 -14.20 2.76 10.09
CA TYR A 142 -13.00 3.49 9.73
C TYR A 142 -13.31 4.97 9.44
N GLU A 143 -12.46 5.84 9.92
CA GLU A 143 -12.34 7.21 9.44
C GLU A 143 -11.60 7.21 8.11
N THR A 144 -12.13 7.91 7.11
CA THR A 144 -11.57 7.93 5.75
C THR A 144 -11.13 9.33 5.36
N ASN A 145 -10.02 9.39 4.63
CA ASN A 145 -9.50 10.61 4.02
C ASN A 145 -9.08 10.32 2.58
N ILE A 146 -9.36 11.24 1.67
CA ILE A 146 -9.05 11.09 0.25
C ILE A 146 -8.31 12.32 -0.22
N SER A 147 -7.13 12.14 -0.81
CA SER A 147 -6.37 13.19 -1.48
C SER A 147 -6.17 12.85 -2.96
N LEU A 148 -6.22 13.86 -3.81
CA LEU A 148 -5.89 13.76 -5.24
C LEU A 148 -4.52 14.37 -5.47
N ILE A 149 -3.61 13.60 -6.07
CA ILE A 149 -2.27 14.07 -6.42
C ILE A 149 -2.16 14.19 -7.93
N GLN A 150 -1.93 15.43 -8.36
CA GLN A 150 -1.61 15.78 -9.74
C GLN A 150 -0.19 16.34 -9.81
N THR A 151 0.65 15.75 -10.63
CA THR A 151 2.03 16.21 -10.84
C THR A 151 2.32 16.46 -12.31
N TYR A 152 3.33 17.27 -12.56
CA TYR A 152 3.80 17.60 -13.89
C TYR A 152 5.28 17.28 -14.01
N LYS A 153 5.70 16.80 -15.16
CA LYS A 153 7.10 16.54 -15.48
C LYS A 153 7.62 17.62 -16.42
N GLY A 154 8.72 18.26 -16.06
CA GLY A 154 9.42 19.16 -16.97
C GLY A 154 10.12 18.37 -18.07
N LEU A 155 9.86 18.73 -19.32
CA LEU A 155 10.53 18.20 -20.50
C LEU A 155 11.26 19.32 -21.21
N SER A 156 12.54 19.13 -21.47
CA SER A 156 13.34 20.08 -22.27
C SER A 156 12.81 20.10 -23.70
N ILE A 157 12.61 21.31 -24.22
CA ILE A 157 12.32 21.60 -25.63
C ILE A 157 13.32 22.63 -26.16
N ALA A 158 13.36 22.85 -27.46
CA ALA A 158 14.37 23.73 -28.10
C ALA A 158 14.46 25.14 -27.47
N GLU A 159 13.37 25.72 -27.01
CA GLU A 159 13.28 27.08 -26.47
C GLU A 159 12.98 27.15 -24.97
N GLY A 160 13.14 26.03 -24.22
CA GLY A 160 12.88 26.03 -22.77
C GLY A 160 12.40 24.73 -22.20
N THR A 161 11.51 24.81 -21.20
CA THR A 161 10.92 23.61 -20.52
C THR A 161 9.40 23.64 -20.63
N ARG A 162 8.82 22.58 -21.20
CA ARG A 162 7.39 22.34 -21.19
C ARG A 162 7.03 21.42 -20.03
N PHE A 163 5.91 21.66 -19.35
CA PHE A 163 5.37 20.79 -18.33
C PHE A 163 4.32 19.82 -18.91
N GLU A 164 4.54 18.52 -18.73
CA GLU A 164 3.64 17.46 -19.14
C GLU A 164 2.91 16.89 -17.92
N PRO A 165 1.57 16.82 -17.92
CA PRO A 165 0.83 16.28 -16.78
C PRO A 165 1.03 14.77 -16.67
N ASN A 166 1.22 14.30 -15.46
CA ASN A 166 1.07 12.88 -15.13
C ASN A 166 -0.41 12.58 -14.88
N ASN A 167 -0.84 11.34 -15.09
CA ASN A 167 -2.19 10.93 -14.67
C ASN A 167 -2.36 11.15 -13.16
N PRO A 168 -3.47 11.81 -12.75
CA PRO A 168 -3.77 12.00 -11.33
C PRO A 168 -4.00 10.66 -10.65
N ILE A 169 -3.71 10.61 -9.36
CA ILE A 169 -3.92 9.42 -8.53
C ILE A 169 -4.58 9.85 -7.24
N PHE A 170 -5.66 9.19 -6.87
CA PHE A 170 -6.26 9.36 -5.56
C PHE A 170 -5.49 8.50 -4.54
N ILE A 171 -5.18 9.08 -3.41
CA ILE A 171 -4.67 8.33 -2.25
C ILE A 171 -5.78 8.28 -1.22
N PHE A 172 -6.25 7.07 -0.98
CA PHE A 172 -7.30 6.77 -0.02
C PHE A 172 -6.66 6.24 1.25
N LYS A 173 -6.90 6.92 2.37
CA LYS A 173 -6.48 6.51 3.70
C LYS A 173 -7.69 6.13 4.52
N ALA A 174 -7.62 5.00 5.22
CA ALA A 174 -8.64 4.59 6.19
C ALA A 174 -7.96 4.20 7.51
N LYS A 175 -8.37 4.83 8.61
CA LYS A 175 -7.87 4.58 9.97
C LYS A 175 -8.99 3.98 10.82
N LYS A 176 -8.73 2.84 11.44
CA LYS A 176 -9.74 2.19 12.28
C LYS A 176 -9.96 2.97 13.57
N ILE A 177 -11.21 3.32 13.86
CA ILE A 177 -11.59 4.15 15.01
C ILE A 177 -12.20 3.34 16.15
N TYR A 178 -12.82 2.18 15.86
CA TYR A 178 -13.35 1.26 16.86
C TYR A 178 -13.04 -0.20 16.48
N ASP A 179 -12.84 -1.07 17.46
CA ASP A 179 -12.65 -2.52 17.30
C ASP A 179 -13.97 -3.24 17.00
#